data_e28220d09eb7e717e1cc13c268deae30
#
_entry.id   e28220d09eb7e717e1cc13c268deae30
#
_cell.length_a   1.000
_cell.length_b   1.000
_cell.length_c   1.000
_cell.angle_alpha   90.00
_cell.angle_beta   90.00
_cell.angle_gamma   90.00
#
_symmetry.space_group_name_H-M   'P 1'
#
loop_
_entity.id
_entity.type
_entity.pdbx_description
1 polymer ?
#
loop_
_entity_poly.entity_id
_entity_poly.type
_entity_poly.pdbx_seq_one_letter_code
_entity_poly.pdbx_strand_id
1 'polypeptide(L)'
;MPISRRALLAAAVLAAGCSGGGARPVELRLATGQVGGPYEGLGDRLAAELRREGMGVRVLRTAASVENLAMMADGRADVGFSLADSADDAVRVRRRPVSALARMYLNYVHLVVRQDSGVTEIGRLAGRAVAIGQHGSGTSVTALRVLAAARLDPAPQVVRLDLDGSVKALRSGGVEAFFWSGGVPTPALAALGDIRLVPLDSLVPVLRREFGPLYEDASVPAGAYGAAAPVPTVGTPSYLMCRTTLPEDVAHTITETLFRARDRLQAPTAPGGRLDERYAIGTGVVPLHPGAIRYYRSVYG
;
A
#
# COMPACT_ATOMS: atom_id res chain seq x y z
N MET A 1 -74.30 -34.46 -31.61
CA MET A 1 -72.95 -34.54 -32.23
C MET A 1 -71.94 -34.31 -31.18
N PRO A 2 -71.08 -35.25 -30.75
CA PRO A 2 -70.12 -35.07 -29.66
C PRO A 2 -68.81 -34.47 -30.20
N ILE A 3 -68.33 -33.40 -29.54
CA ILE A 3 -67.08 -32.72 -29.81
C ILE A 3 -65.95 -33.57 -29.24
N SER A 4 -65.03 -33.94 -30.09
CA SER A 4 -63.88 -34.81 -29.87
C SER A 4 -62.90 -34.30 -28.81
N ARG A 5 -62.52 -35.15 -27.85
CA ARG A 5 -61.58 -34.95 -26.75
C ARG A 5 -60.08 -34.90 -27.16
N ARG A 6 -59.78 -34.58 -28.41
CA ARG A 6 -58.37 -34.63 -28.95
C ARG A 6 -57.74 -33.30 -29.25
N ALA A 7 -58.34 -32.16 -28.87
CA ALA A 7 -57.84 -30.82 -29.17
C ALA A 7 -57.34 -30.03 -27.95
N LEU A 8 -57.03 -30.66 -26.81
CA LEU A 8 -56.65 -30.01 -25.55
C LEU A 8 -55.29 -30.46 -24.98
N LEU A 9 -54.38 -30.99 -25.82
CA LEU A 9 -53.05 -31.47 -25.38
C LEU A 9 -51.90 -30.87 -26.20
N ALA A 10 -51.99 -29.66 -26.72
CA ALA A 10 -50.94 -29.06 -27.53
C ALA A 10 -50.62 -27.61 -27.14
N ALA A 11 -50.74 -27.19 -25.87
CA ALA A 11 -50.43 -25.83 -25.43
C ALA A 11 -49.82 -25.72 -24.03
N ALA A 12 -49.01 -26.69 -23.61
CA ALA A 12 -48.37 -26.66 -22.28
C ALA A 12 -46.90 -27.08 -22.30
N VAL A 13 -46.15 -26.73 -23.33
CA VAL A 13 -44.67 -26.89 -23.35
C VAL A 13 -44.09 -25.71 -24.08
N LEU A 14 -43.87 -24.58 -23.44
CA LEU A 14 -42.96 -23.48 -23.82
C LEU A 14 -42.99 -22.38 -22.76
N ALA A 15 -42.73 -22.74 -21.49
CA ALA A 15 -42.39 -21.76 -20.47
C ALA A 15 -41.37 -22.34 -19.47
N ALA A 16 -40.40 -23.16 -19.94
CA ALA A 16 -39.15 -23.34 -19.24
C ALA A 16 -38.23 -22.16 -19.59
N GLY A 17 -38.66 -20.94 -19.18
CA GLY A 17 -37.85 -19.75 -19.24
C GLY A 17 -36.60 -19.98 -18.41
N CYS A 18 -35.47 -19.84 -19.03
CA CYS A 18 -34.15 -19.75 -18.43
C CYS A 18 -34.16 -18.75 -17.27
N SER A 19 -34.38 -19.25 -16.07
CA SER A 19 -33.91 -18.61 -14.86
C SER A 19 -32.38 -18.77 -14.86
N GLY A 20 -31.71 -18.06 -15.76
CA GLY A 20 -30.31 -17.77 -15.65
C GLY A 20 -30.12 -17.05 -14.31
N GLY A 21 -29.81 -17.82 -13.26
CA GLY A 21 -29.26 -17.31 -12.04
C GLY A 21 -27.95 -16.64 -12.44
N GLY A 22 -28.03 -15.36 -12.82
CA GLY A 22 -26.85 -14.53 -13.03
C GLY A 22 -26.08 -14.54 -11.73
N ALA A 23 -25.03 -15.36 -11.65
CA ALA A 23 -24.04 -15.26 -10.60
C ALA A 23 -23.70 -13.77 -10.51
N ARG A 24 -23.97 -13.13 -9.36
CA ARG A 24 -23.56 -11.75 -9.15
C ARG A 24 -22.09 -11.68 -9.49
N PRO A 25 -21.66 -10.77 -10.39
CA PRO A 25 -20.26 -10.66 -10.72
C PRO A 25 -19.50 -10.54 -9.40
N VAL A 26 -18.52 -11.43 -9.19
CA VAL A 26 -17.72 -11.45 -7.97
C VAL A 26 -17.02 -10.10 -7.88
N GLU A 27 -17.42 -9.27 -6.93
CA GLU A 27 -16.87 -7.93 -6.73
C GLU A 27 -15.52 -8.05 -6.04
N LEU A 28 -14.45 -7.69 -6.75
CA LEU A 28 -13.09 -7.63 -6.20
C LEU A 28 -12.99 -6.54 -5.12
N ARG A 29 -12.55 -6.90 -3.93
CA ARG A 29 -12.36 -5.97 -2.80
C ARG A 29 -10.91 -5.52 -2.76
N LEU A 30 -10.67 -4.24 -3.08
CA LEU A 30 -9.34 -3.61 -3.11
C LEU A 30 -9.13 -2.76 -1.85
N ALA A 31 -8.29 -3.24 -0.94
CA ALA A 31 -7.88 -2.51 0.26
C ALA A 31 -6.77 -1.50 -0.06
N THR A 32 -6.97 -0.25 0.31
CA THR A 32 -6.09 0.87 -0.07
C THR A 32 -5.38 1.47 1.14
N GLY A 33 -5.69 2.68 1.53
CA GLY A 33 -5.08 3.38 2.65
C GLY A 33 -5.95 4.50 3.16
N GLN A 34 -5.38 5.27 4.08
CA GLN A 34 -6.05 6.43 4.65
C GLN A 34 -6.17 7.56 3.61
N VAL A 35 -7.13 8.44 3.85
CA VAL A 35 -7.38 9.64 3.04
C VAL A 35 -6.12 10.52 2.98
N GLY A 36 -5.79 11.03 1.80
CA GLY A 36 -4.58 11.82 1.56
C GLY A 36 -3.28 11.01 1.44
N GLY A 37 -3.34 9.70 1.66
CA GLY A 37 -2.19 8.81 1.45
C GLY A 37 -2.06 8.32 0.00
N PRO A 38 -0.86 7.86 -0.40
CA PRO A 38 -0.59 7.46 -1.78
C PRO A 38 -1.41 6.26 -2.24
N TYR A 39 -1.77 5.34 -1.35
CA TYR A 39 -2.55 4.16 -1.69
C TYR A 39 -4.02 4.48 -2.01
N GLU A 40 -4.56 5.59 -1.48
CA GLU A 40 -5.91 6.03 -1.79
C GLU A 40 -6.06 6.36 -3.27
N GLY A 41 -5.33 7.37 -3.74
CA GLY A 41 -5.44 7.85 -5.11
C GLY A 41 -5.00 6.80 -6.15
N LEU A 42 -3.94 6.02 -5.85
CA LEU A 42 -3.50 4.94 -6.72
C LEU A 42 -4.55 3.81 -6.78
N GLY A 43 -5.16 3.47 -5.65
CA GLY A 43 -6.19 2.44 -5.58
C GLY A 43 -7.46 2.83 -6.35
N ASP A 44 -7.88 4.09 -6.28
CA ASP A 44 -9.02 4.58 -7.07
C ASP A 44 -8.76 4.49 -8.57
N ARG A 45 -7.56 4.89 -9.01
CA ARG A 45 -7.18 4.78 -10.42
C ARG A 45 -7.07 3.33 -10.88
N LEU A 46 -6.45 2.45 -10.08
CA LEU A 46 -6.39 1.02 -10.40
C LEU A 46 -7.79 0.41 -10.47
N ALA A 47 -8.67 0.72 -9.53
CA ALA A 47 -10.06 0.26 -9.54
C ALA A 47 -10.81 0.74 -10.80
N ALA A 48 -10.56 1.97 -11.24
CA ALA A 48 -11.16 2.49 -12.48
C ALA A 48 -10.66 1.71 -13.72
N GLU A 49 -9.36 1.39 -13.79
CA GLU A 49 -8.82 0.58 -14.89
C GLU A 49 -9.37 -0.85 -14.88
N LEU A 50 -9.44 -1.49 -13.71
CA LEU A 50 -10.00 -2.84 -13.59
C LEU A 50 -11.49 -2.88 -13.97
N ARG A 51 -12.25 -1.83 -13.66
CA ARG A 51 -13.65 -1.72 -14.10
C ARG A 51 -13.78 -1.59 -15.61
N ARG A 52 -12.83 -0.93 -16.28
CA ARG A 52 -12.79 -0.89 -17.76
C ARG A 52 -12.54 -2.25 -18.38
N GLU A 53 -11.87 -3.15 -17.66
CA GLU A 53 -11.71 -4.56 -18.04
C GLU A 53 -12.93 -5.44 -17.68
N GLY A 54 -14.03 -4.84 -17.25
CA GLY A 54 -15.25 -5.55 -16.91
C GLY A 54 -15.29 -6.17 -15.51
N MET A 55 -14.29 -5.89 -14.65
CA MET A 55 -14.26 -6.38 -13.28
C MET A 55 -15.12 -5.49 -12.35
N GLY A 56 -15.98 -6.10 -11.55
CA GLY A 56 -16.59 -5.41 -10.41
C GLY A 56 -15.51 -5.12 -9.35
N VAL A 57 -15.33 -3.87 -8.92
CA VAL A 57 -14.31 -3.52 -7.91
C VAL A 57 -14.91 -2.62 -6.84
N ARG A 58 -14.76 -3.03 -5.57
CA ARG A 58 -15.08 -2.24 -4.39
C ARG A 58 -13.80 -1.79 -3.70
N VAL A 59 -13.60 -0.48 -3.60
CA VAL A 59 -12.46 0.10 -2.89
C VAL A 59 -12.77 0.20 -1.39
N LEU A 60 -11.83 -0.27 -0.56
CA LEU A 60 -11.92 -0.23 0.90
C LEU A 60 -10.86 0.72 1.44
N ARG A 61 -11.31 1.75 2.18
CA ARG A 61 -10.40 2.65 2.91
C ARG A 61 -9.97 2.00 4.21
N THR A 62 -8.69 2.02 4.52
CA THR A 62 -8.08 1.30 5.65
C THR A 62 -6.96 2.13 6.28
N ALA A 63 -6.38 1.61 7.37
CA ALA A 63 -5.14 2.15 7.92
C ALA A 63 -3.89 1.84 7.06
N ALA A 64 -4.03 1.13 5.96
CA ALA A 64 -3.01 0.67 5.01
C ALA A 64 -2.36 -0.68 5.39
N SER A 65 -1.03 -0.82 5.26
CA SER A 65 -0.27 -2.07 5.09
C SER A 65 -0.68 -3.23 6.00
N VAL A 66 -0.64 -3.05 7.31
CA VAL A 66 -0.88 -4.14 8.27
C VAL A 66 -2.35 -4.55 8.30
N GLU A 67 -3.26 -3.58 8.21
CA GLU A 67 -4.70 -3.85 8.13
C GLU A 67 -5.05 -4.53 6.81
N ASN A 68 -4.52 -4.07 5.67
CA ASN A 68 -4.73 -4.68 4.37
C ASN A 68 -4.31 -6.15 4.35
N LEU A 69 -3.10 -6.45 4.87
CA LEU A 69 -2.59 -7.81 4.97
C LEU A 69 -3.46 -8.69 5.88
N ALA A 70 -3.99 -8.13 6.97
CA ALA A 70 -4.95 -8.82 7.82
C ALA A 70 -6.26 -9.12 7.07
N MET A 71 -6.82 -8.11 6.41
CA MET A 71 -8.06 -8.26 5.66
C MET A 71 -7.95 -9.27 4.53
N MET A 72 -6.81 -9.33 3.81
CA MET A 72 -6.57 -10.35 2.79
C MET A 72 -6.46 -11.75 3.39
N ALA A 73 -5.72 -11.90 4.49
CA ALA A 73 -5.58 -13.19 5.18
C ALA A 73 -6.92 -13.71 5.72
N ASP A 74 -7.78 -12.82 6.21
CA ASP A 74 -9.11 -13.13 6.76
C ASP A 74 -10.20 -13.23 5.67
N GLY A 75 -9.84 -13.06 4.39
CA GLY A 75 -10.80 -13.08 3.28
C GLY A 75 -11.76 -11.89 3.24
N ARG A 76 -11.46 -10.78 3.93
CA ARG A 76 -12.23 -9.53 3.91
C ARG A 76 -11.82 -8.59 2.77
N ALA A 77 -10.63 -8.77 2.21
CA ALA A 77 -10.15 -8.13 0.98
C ALA A 77 -9.54 -9.20 0.06
N ASP A 78 -9.51 -8.92 -1.23
CA ASP A 78 -8.94 -9.82 -2.22
C ASP A 78 -7.54 -9.36 -2.66
N VAL A 79 -7.37 -8.04 -2.76
CA VAL A 79 -6.16 -7.36 -3.19
C VAL A 79 -5.94 -6.13 -2.28
N GLY A 80 -4.71 -5.69 -2.12
CA GLY A 80 -4.41 -4.49 -1.35
C GLY A 80 -2.95 -4.07 -1.43
N PHE A 81 -2.66 -2.85 -1.00
CA PHE A 81 -1.29 -2.31 -0.96
C PHE A 81 -0.63 -2.57 0.38
N SER A 82 0.69 -2.77 0.36
CA SER A 82 1.49 -2.89 1.57
C SER A 82 2.92 -2.40 1.37
N LEU A 83 3.54 -1.88 2.42
CA LEU A 83 4.98 -1.73 2.47
C LEU A 83 5.66 -3.11 2.55
N ALA A 84 6.86 -3.21 1.99
CA ALA A 84 7.61 -4.46 1.93
C ALA A 84 7.92 -5.04 3.30
N ASP A 85 8.26 -4.22 4.29
CA ASP A 85 8.54 -4.63 5.66
C ASP A 85 7.33 -5.24 6.36
N SER A 86 6.16 -4.65 6.16
CA SER A 86 4.89 -5.18 6.69
C SER A 86 4.47 -6.48 6.00
N ALA A 87 4.73 -6.60 4.68
CA ALA A 87 4.47 -7.81 3.91
C ALA A 87 5.42 -8.95 4.33
N ASP A 88 6.70 -8.64 4.54
CA ASP A 88 7.70 -9.57 5.05
C ASP A 88 7.28 -10.14 6.42
N ASP A 89 6.90 -9.29 7.38
CA ASP A 89 6.37 -9.72 8.68
C ASP A 89 5.13 -10.60 8.54
N ALA A 90 4.22 -10.23 7.63
CA ALA A 90 3.00 -11.02 7.41
C ALA A 90 3.32 -12.43 6.95
N VAL A 91 4.29 -12.60 6.04
CA VAL A 91 4.67 -13.91 5.48
C VAL A 91 5.57 -14.67 6.42
N ARG A 92 6.70 -14.08 6.87
CA ARG A 92 7.72 -14.80 7.65
C ARG A 92 7.34 -15.01 9.10
N VAL A 93 6.81 -13.97 9.74
CA VAL A 93 6.54 -14.00 11.19
C VAL A 93 5.12 -14.50 11.47
N ARG A 94 4.13 -13.90 10.79
CA ARG A 94 2.71 -14.19 11.06
C ARG A 94 2.14 -15.32 10.22
N ARG A 95 2.90 -15.85 9.24
CA ARG A 95 2.51 -16.96 8.37
C ARG A 95 1.16 -16.74 7.68
N ARG A 96 0.85 -15.49 7.31
CA ARG A 96 -0.40 -15.14 6.65
C ARG A 96 -0.44 -15.63 5.20
N PRO A 97 -1.59 -16.13 4.71
CA PRO A 97 -1.75 -16.63 3.35
C PRO A 97 -1.93 -15.47 2.35
N VAL A 98 -0.87 -14.72 2.12
CA VAL A 98 -0.83 -13.61 1.16
C VAL A 98 0.33 -13.77 0.20
N SER A 99 0.18 -13.26 -1.02
CA SER A 99 1.18 -13.27 -2.08
C SER A 99 1.28 -11.89 -2.73
N ALA A 100 2.39 -11.59 -3.40
CA ALA A 100 2.55 -10.37 -4.15
C ALA A 100 2.07 -10.53 -5.60
N LEU A 101 1.49 -9.48 -6.15
CA LEU A 101 1.26 -9.33 -7.57
C LEU A 101 2.41 -8.55 -8.23
N ALA A 102 2.91 -7.52 -7.56
CA ALA A 102 4.00 -6.68 -8.05
C ALA A 102 4.68 -5.90 -6.92
N ARG A 103 5.98 -5.66 -7.04
CA ARG A 103 6.63 -4.52 -6.42
C ARG A 103 6.26 -3.28 -7.24
N MET A 104 5.85 -2.22 -6.56
CA MET A 104 5.29 -1.03 -7.18
C MET A 104 6.31 0.11 -7.29
N TYR A 105 6.44 0.87 -6.24
CA TYR A 105 7.30 2.05 -6.15
C TYR A 105 7.94 2.13 -4.77
N LEU A 106 8.89 3.04 -4.62
CA LEU A 106 9.57 3.30 -3.35
C LEU A 106 8.79 4.35 -2.55
N ASN A 107 8.45 4.05 -1.30
CA ASN A 107 8.02 5.05 -0.33
C ASN A 107 9.22 5.63 0.39
N TYR A 108 9.15 6.91 0.69
CA TYR A 108 10.14 7.63 1.46
C TYR A 108 9.68 7.74 2.91
N VAL A 109 10.57 7.44 3.83
CA VAL A 109 10.32 7.63 5.26
C VAL A 109 10.64 9.08 5.60
N HIS A 110 9.62 9.84 5.95
CA HIS A 110 9.77 11.22 6.42
C HIS A 110 9.77 11.21 7.94
N LEU A 111 10.81 11.79 8.54
CA LEU A 111 10.81 12.20 9.94
C LEU A 111 10.64 13.71 9.95
N VAL A 112 9.45 14.15 10.29
CA VAL A 112 9.00 15.55 10.16
C VAL A 112 9.06 16.23 11.52
N VAL A 113 9.68 17.39 11.57
CA VAL A 113 9.75 18.27 12.74
C VAL A 113 9.39 19.70 12.35
N ARG A 114 9.05 20.54 13.32
CA ARG A 114 8.93 21.98 13.05
C ARG A 114 10.30 22.57 12.70
N GLN A 115 10.32 23.58 11.85
CA GLN A 115 11.55 24.24 11.41
C GLN A 115 12.36 24.85 12.58
N ASP A 116 11.66 25.32 13.61
CA ASP A 116 12.24 25.94 14.80
C ASP A 116 12.57 24.98 15.95
N SER A 117 12.28 23.68 15.81
CA SER A 117 12.38 22.70 16.91
C SER A 117 13.80 22.42 17.42
N GLY A 118 14.84 22.82 16.70
CA GLY A 118 16.22 22.46 17.03
C GLY A 118 16.58 20.98 16.81
N VAL A 119 15.62 20.11 16.41
CA VAL A 119 15.87 18.70 16.12
C VAL A 119 16.46 18.57 14.72
N THR A 120 17.75 18.34 14.63
CA THR A 120 18.50 18.20 13.36
C THR A 120 18.92 16.77 13.06
N GLU A 121 18.82 15.90 14.05
CA GLU A 121 19.17 14.47 13.97
C GLU A 121 18.22 13.65 14.85
N ILE A 122 18.04 12.37 14.53
CA ILE A 122 17.12 11.50 15.25
C ILE A 122 17.48 11.33 16.72
N GLY A 123 18.76 11.41 17.10
CA GLY A 123 19.23 11.32 18.47
C GLY A 123 18.58 12.32 19.43
N ARG A 124 18.19 13.48 18.94
CA ARG A 124 17.51 14.52 19.74
C ARG A 124 16.06 14.22 20.09
N LEU A 125 15.54 13.08 19.62
CA LEU A 125 14.20 12.62 19.97
C LEU A 125 14.17 11.76 21.24
N ALA A 126 15.31 11.50 21.89
CA ALA A 126 15.34 10.75 23.14
C ALA A 126 14.40 11.38 24.18
N GLY A 127 13.49 10.56 24.74
CA GLY A 127 12.47 10.96 25.71
C GLY A 127 11.35 11.87 25.17
N ARG A 128 11.39 12.28 23.90
CA ARG A 128 10.39 13.17 23.30
C ARG A 128 9.18 12.41 22.81
N ALA A 129 8.03 13.09 22.72
CA ALA A 129 6.82 12.52 22.14
C ALA A 129 6.94 12.49 20.60
N VAL A 130 6.74 11.31 19.99
CA VAL A 130 6.88 11.08 18.55
C VAL A 130 5.67 10.32 18.02
N ALA A 131 4.97 10.88 17.03
CA ALA A 131 3.90 10.18 16.35
C ALA A 131 4.47 9.22 15.29
N ILE A 132 4.04 7.96 15.33
CA ILE A 132 4.59 6.88 14.50
C ILE A 132 3.60 6.34 13.46
N GLY A 133 2.53 7.06 13.17
CA GLY A 133 1.42 6.57 12.36
C GLY A 133 0.37 5.82 13.19
N GLN A 134 -0.81 5.65 12.61
CA GLN A 134 -1.92 4.99 13.31
C GLN A 134 -1.70 3.48 13.45
N HIS A 135 -2.46 2.86 14.35
CA HIS A 135 -2.48 1.41 14.47
C HIS A 135 -2.88 0.75 13.14
N GLY A 136 -2.21 -0.33 12.77
CA GLY A 136 -2.49 -1.02 11.50
C GLY A 136 -1.82 -0.43 10.26
N SER A 137 -1.12 0.72 10.37
CA SER A 137 -0.40 1.33 9.24
C SER A 137 0.99 0.73 9.03
N GLY A 138 1.48 0.78 7.80
CA GLY A 138 2.88 0.46 7.48
C GLY A 138 3.85 1.49 8.05
N THR A 139 3.48 2.77 8.08
CA THR A 139 4.26 3.83 8.74
C THR A 139 4.62 3.45 10.17
N SER A 140 3.67 2.87 10.92
CA SER A 140 3.91 2.44 12.31
C SER A 140 4.96 1.33 12.42
N VAL A 141 4.98 0.39 11.49
CA VAL A 141 5.99 -0.70 11.46
C VAL A 141 7.36 -0.12 11.17
N THR A 142 7.47 0.64 10.07
CA THR A 142 8.75 1.24 9.66
C THR A 142 9.30 2.19 10.73
N ALA A 143 8.45 3.05 11.31
CA ALA A 143 8.86 4.00 12.36
C ALA A 143 9.40 3.29 13.60
N LEU A 144 8.75 2.22 14.08
CA LEU A 144 9.24 1.44 15.23
C LEU A 144 10.60 0.80 14.94
N ARG A 145 10.83 0.31 13.73
CA ARG A 145 12.12 -0.26 13.32
C ARG A 145 13.21 0.81 13.23
N VAL A 146 12.89 1.99 12.69
CA VAL A 146 13.80 3.14 12.65
C VAL A 146 14.18 3.58 14.06
N LEU A 147 13.22 3.70 14.98
CA LEU A 147 13.49 4.05 16.38
C LEU A 147 14.31 2.96 17.11
N ALA A 148 14.02 1.68 16.85
CA ALA A 148 14.81 0.58 17.39
C ALA A 148 16.27 0.61 16.88
N ALA A 149 16.46 0.84 15.58
CA ALA A 149 17.80 0.98 14.98
C ALA A 149 18.56 2.20 15.52
N ALA A 150 17.88 3.28 15.88
CA ALA A 150 18.47 4.48 16.43
C ALA A 150 18.92 4.32 17.90
N ARG A 151 18.41 3.32 18.63
CA ARG A 151 18.80 2.98 20.01
C ARG A 151 18.80 4.16 20.98
N LEU A 152 17.73 4.97 20.93
CA LEU A 152 17.62 6.15 21.76
C LEU A 152 17.41 5.81 23.24
N ASP A 153 18.14 6.51 24.11
CA ASP A 153 18.00 6.41 25.57
C ASP A 153 17.90 7.82 26.17
N PRO A 154 16.83 8.15 26.93
CA PRO A 154 15.63 7.33 27.09
C PRO A 154 14.84 7.17 25.78
N ALA A 155 14.11 6.06 25.64
CA ALA A 155 13.29 5.80 24.46
C ALA A 155 12.25 6.91 24.26
N PRO A 156 11.90 7.27 23.00
CA PRO A 156 10.85 8.23 22.72
C PRO A 156 9.47 7.77 23.20
N GLN A 157 8.63 8.72 23.58
CA GLN A 157 7.24 8.47 23.91
C GLN A 157 6.43 8.30 22.62
N VAL A 158 6.02 7.08 22.33
CA VAL A 158 5.34 6.73 21.09
C VAL A 158 3.86 7.11 21.13
N VAL A 159 3.42 7.94 20.17
CA VAL A 159 2.02 8.32 19.97
C VAL A 159 1.51 7.73 18.64
N ARG A 160 0.29 7.19 18.64
CA ARG A 160 -0.30 6.59 17.43
C ARG A 160 -1.38 7.50 16.87
N LEU A 161 -1.07 8.17 15.77
CA LEU A 161 -1.96 9.11 15.09
C LEU A 161 -1.93 8.82 13.58
N ASP A 162 -3.03 9.07 12.90
CA ASP A 162 -3.05 9.13 11.44
C ASP A 162 -2.29 10.38 10.94
N LEU A 163 -2.23 10.59 9.63
CA LEU A 163 -1.48 11.71 9.06
C LEU A 163 -2.04 13.06 9.53
N ASP A 164 -3.35 13.23 9.47
CA ASP A 164 -4.01 14.49 9.87
C ASP A 164 -3.84 14.78 11.37
N GLY A 165 -4.01 13.77 12.21
CA GLY A 165 -3.75 13.86 13.65
C GLY A 165 -2.29 14.17 13.95
N SER A 166 -1.34 13.58 13.21
CA SER A 166 0.11 13.85 13.36
C SER A 166 0.45 15.29 13.00
N VAL A 167 -0.12 15.82 11.91
CA VAL A 167 0.02 17.21 11.48
C VAL A 167 -0.52 18.17 12.55
N LYS A 168 -1.72 17.90 13.09
CA LYS A 168 -2.33 18.72 14.15
C LYS A 168 -1.49 18.67 15.43
N ALA A 169 -1.04 17.49 15.84
CA ALA A 169 -0.22 17.32 17.04
C ALA A 169 1.14 18.02 16.92
N LEU A 170 1.80 17.97 15.75
CA LEU A 170 3.04 18.71 15.52
C LEU A 170 2.84 20.23 15.63
N ARG A 171 1.78 20.77 15.01
CA ARG A 171 1.45 22.21 15.06
C ARG A 171 1.14 22.71 16.46
N SER A 172 0.44 21.90 17.26
CA SER A 172 0.07 22.27 18.64
C SER A 172 1.18 22.00 19.66
N GLY A 173 2.33 21.39 19.25
CA GLY A 173 3.39 20.97 20.17
C GLY A 173 3.04 19.71 20.99
N GLY A 174 1.98 19.00 20.63
CA GLY A 174 1.61 17.72 21.26
C GLY A 174 2.59 16.59 20.95
N VAL A 175 3.35 16.70 19.86
CA VAL A 175 4.51 15.85 19.54
C VAL A 175 5.66 16.70 19.03
N GLU A 176 6.89 16.24 19.26
CA GLU A 176 8.10 16.88 18.76
C GLU A 176 8.37 16.55 17.29
N ALA A 177 7.99 15.34 16.88
CA ALA A 177 8.15 14.83 15.54
C ALA A 177 7.05 13.86 15.16
N PHE A 178 6.89 13.62 13.85
CA PHE A 178 6.12 12.48 13.41
C PHE A 178 6.79 11.78 12.22
N PHE A 179 6.53 10.46 12.13
CA PHE A 179 6.91 9.66 10.98
C PHE A 179 5.77 9.60 9.95
N TRP A 180 6.15 9.60 8.69
CA TRP A 180 5.28 9.34 7.56
C TRP A 180 6.01 8.53 6.48
N SER A 181 5.38 7.47 5.97
CA SER A 181 5.89 6.71 4.82
C SER A 181 4.98 6.95 3.62
N GLY A 182 5.51 7.63 2.60
CA GLY A 182 4.70 8.00 1.44
C GLY A 182 5.51 8.48 0.25
N GLY A 183 4.80 8.95 -0.77
CA GLY A 183 5.39 9.60 -1.94
C GLY A 183 5.83 11.02 -1.66
N VAL A 184 6.63 11.58 -2.57
CA VAL A 184 7.15 12.96 -2.51
C VAL A 184 6.67 13.72 -3.76
N PRO A 185 6.06 14.91 -3.60
CA PRO A 185 5.60 15.48 -2.34
C PRO A 185 4.33 14.82 -1.80
N THR A 186 4.20 14.76 -0.47
CA THR A 186 2.91 14.43 0.18
C THR A 186 2.16 15.74 0.39
N PRO A 187 0.93 15.91 -0.13
CA PRO A 187 0.20 17.19 -0.09
C PRO A 187 0.02 17.74 1.33
N ALA A 188 -0.31 16.88 2.31
CA ALA A 188 -0.50 17.29 3.70
C ALA A 188 0.80 17.87 4.32
N LEU A 189 1.97 17.34 3.97
CA LEU A 189 3.26 17.87 4.41
C LEU A 189 3.60 19.17 3.70
N ALA A 190 3.34 19.26 2.40
CA ALA A 190 3.58 20.47 1.61
C ALA A 190 2.73 21.66 2.12
N ALA A 191 1.52 21.40 2.61
CA ALA A 191 0.64 22.41 3.18
C ALA A 191 1.03 22.87 4.60
N LEU A 192 1.99 22.21 5.26
CA LEU A 192 2.46 22.59 6.59
C LEU A 192 3.29 23.88 6.57
N GLY A 193 4.13 24.07 5.55
CA GLY A 193 5.03 25.22 5.40
C GLY A 193 6.29 25.11 6.27
N ASP A 194 6.18 25.47 7.54
CA ASP A 194 7.33 25.60 8.46
C ASP A 194 7.77 24.25 9.05
N ILE A 195 8.21 23.35 8.20
CA ILE A 195 8.73 22.04 8.59
C ILE A 195 10.15 21.79 8.07
N ARG A 196 10.82 20.88 8.73
CA ARG A 196 12.07 20.28 8.29
C ARG A 196 11.98 18.76 8.35
N LEU A 197 12.63 18.10 7.39
CA LEU A 197 12.86 16.66 7.44
C LEU A 197 14.21 16.40 8.13
N VAL A 198 14.23 15.39 9.00
CA VAL A 198 15.45 14.92 9.67
C VAL A 198 16.05 13.78 8.83
N PRO A 199 17.35 13.81 8.49
CA PRO A 199 18.00 12.73 7.75
C PRO A 199 17.96 11.40 8.50
N LEU A 200 17.82 10.29 7.75
CA LEU A 200 17.71 8.93 8.32
C LEU A 200 18.65 7.93 7.62
N ASP A 201 19.40 8.32 6.63
CA ASP A 201 20.28 7.48 5.80
C ASP A 201 21.30 6.67 6.61
N SER A 202 21.84 7.24 7.68
CA SER A 202 22.78 6.57 8.59
C SER A 202 22.21 5.30 9.23
N LEU A 203 20.88 5.15 9.26
CA LEU A 203 20.20 3.99 9.81
C LEU A 203 19.96 2.87 8.78
N VAL A 204 20.11 3.13 7.47
CA VAL A 204 19.87 2.13 6.43
C VAL A 204 20.73 0.86 6.61
N PRO A 205 22.06 0.95 6.89
CA PRO A 205 22.87 -0.24 7.13
C PRO A 205 22.42 -1.06 8.35
N VAL A 206 21.98 -0.37 9.42
CA VAL A 206 21.46 -1.02 10.64
C VAL A 206 20.14 -1.73 10.34
N LEU A 207 19.21 -1.05 9.68
CA LEU A 207 17.92 -1.61 9.29
C LEU A 207 18.07 -2.84 8.39
N ARG A 208 18.99 -2.78 7.40
CA ARG A 208 19.29 -3.93 6.53
C ARG A 208 19.84 -5.12 7.30
N ARG A 209 20.72 -4.88 8.25
CA ARG A 209 21.32 -5.93 9.08
C ARG A 209 20.29 -6.59 10.02
N GLU A 210 19.43 -5.80 10.64
CA GLU A 210 18.50 -6.29 11.66
C GLU A 210 17.19 -6.83 11.10
N PHE A 211 16.70 -6.24 9.98
CA PHE A 211 15.38 -6.55 9.41
C PHE A 211 15.41 -7.03 7.96
N GLY A 212 16.61 -7.20 7.37
CA GLY A 212 16.77 -7.69 6.02
C GLY A 212 16.84 -6.58 4.95
N PRO A 213 17.05 -6.96 3.66
CA PRO A 213 17.35 -6.05 2.55
C PRO A 213 16.09 -5.34 2.01
N LEU A 214 15.18 -4.96 2.90
CA LEU A 214 13.91 -4.31 2.56
C LEU A 214 13.99 -2.78 2.56
N TYR A 215 15.12 -2.24 3.05
CA TYR A 215 15.35 -0.82 3.21
C TYR A 215 16.41 -0.35 2.22
N GLU A 216 16.11 0.74 1.53
CA GLU A 216 16.95 1.29 0.48
C GLU A 216 17.42 2.69 0.84
N ASP A 217 18.62 3.05 0.34
CA ASP A 217 19.06 4.43 0.39
C ASP A 217 18.13 5.26 -0.50
N ALA A 218 17.61 6.34 0.03
CA ALA A 218 16.69 7.23 -0.65
C ALA A 218 16.99 8.69 -0.32
N SER A 219 16.49 9.61 -1.12
CA SER A 219 16.66 11.03 -0.86
C SER A 219 15.42 11.80 -1.30
N VAL A 220 14.85 12.57 -0.37
CA VAL A 220 13.79 13.53 -0.69
C VAL A 220 14.44 14.69 -1.48
N PRO A 221 13.96 15.02 -2.69
CA PRO A 221 14.59 16.03 -3.54
C PRO A 221 14.63 17.42 -2.91
N ALA A 222 15.62 18.21 -3.29
CA ALA A 222 15.61 19.64 -2.99
C ALA A 222 14.34 20.32 -3.53
N GLY A 223 13.88 21.33 -2.82
CA GLY A 223 12.62 22.03 -3.11
C GLY A 223 11.37 21.35 -2.55
N ALA A 224 11.41 20.04 -2.28
CA ALA A 224 10.33 19.39 -1.57
C ALA A 224 10.23 19.93 -0.13
N TYR A 225 9.04 20.37 0.25
CA TYR A 225 8.76 20.92 1.59
C TYR A 225 9.67 22.09 2.01
N GLY A 226 10.16 22.88 1.04
CA GLY A 226 11.05 24.03 1.31
C GLY A 226 12.51 23.66 1.59
N ALA A 227 12.92 22.41 1.46
CA ALA A 227 14.30 21.99 1.70
C ALA A 227 15.26 22.58 0.65
N ALA A 228 16.33 23.27 1.09
CA ALA A 228 17.31 23.87 0.19
C ALA A 228 18.20 22.83 -0.52
N ALA A 229 18.38 21.67 0.07
CA ALA A 229 19.17 20.55 -0.45
C ALA A 229 18.39 19.23 -0.35
N PRO A 230 18.79 18.19 -1.09
CA PRO A 230 18.20 16.86 -0.92
C PRO A 230 18.37 16.38 0.52
N VAL A 231 17.33 15.71 1.08
CA VAL A 231 17.39 15.15 2.43
C VAL A 231 17.51 13.63 2.33
N PRO A 232 18.67 13.05 2.71
CA PRO A 232 18.88 11.61 2.71
C PRO A 232 17.93 10.90 3.70
N THR A 233 17.35 9.79 3.28
CA THR A 233 16.38 9.09 4.11
C THR A 233 16.34 7.59 3.79
N VAL A 234 15.43 6.89 4.46
CA VAL A 234 15.14 5.47 4.25
C VAL A 234 14.04 5.31 3.21
N GLY A 235 14.28 4.48 2.21
CA GLY A 235 13.28 4.03 1.27
C GLY A 235 12.72 2.66 1.64
N THR A 236 11.41 2.45 1.48
CA THR A 236 10.75 1.15 1.66
C THR A 236 9.87 0.86 0.46
N PRO A 237 10.06 -0.25 -0.28
CA PRO A 237 9.22 -0.59 -1.42
C PRO A 237 7.74 -0.77 -1.03
N SER A 238 6.86 -0.42 -1.96
CA SER A 238 5.45 -0.80 -1.92
C SER A 238 5.20 -2.02 -2.76
N TYR A 239 4.28 -2.87 -2.31
CA TYR A 239 3.79 -4.02 -3.06
C TYR A 239 2.27 -3.92 -3.29
N LEU A 240 1.83 -4.40 -4.45
CA LEU A 240 0.45 -4.81 -4.66
C LEU A 240 0.37 -6.28 -4.23
N MET A 241 -0.46 -6.56 -3.24
CA MET A 241 -0.60 -7.87 -2.60
C MET A 241 -1.98 -8.46 -2.88
N CYS A 242 -2.12 -9.77 -2.77
CA CYS A 242 -3.41 -10.46 -2.81
C CYS A 242 -3.46 -11.62 -1.82
N ARG A 243 -4.65 -12.14 -1.53
CA ARG A 243 -4.78 -13.42 -0.84
C ARG A 243 -4.29 -14.56 -1.73
N THR A 244 -3.65 -15.58 -1.15
CA THR A 244 -3.10 -16.72 -1.93
C THR A 244 -4.16 -17.51 -2.69
N THR A 245 -5.41 -17.44 -2.25
CA THR A 245 -6.56 -18.14 -2.86
C THR A 245 -7.27 -17.32 -3.93
N LEU A 246 -6.69 -16.18 -4.37
CA LEU A 246 -7.23 -15.42 -5.50
C LEU A 246 -7.14 -16.31 -6.77
N PRO A 247 -8.17 -16.40 -7.62
CA PRO A 247 -8.06 -17.16 -8.86
C PRO A 247 -6.92 -16.67 -9.75
N GLU A 248 -6.20 -17.59 -10.40
CA GLU A 248 -5.00 -17.26 -11.19
C GLU A 248 -5.29 -16.34 -12.37
N ASP A 249 -6.42 -16.52 -13.04
CA ASP A 249 -6.88 -15.66 -14.13
C ASP A 249 -7.19 -14.23 -13.66
N VAL A 250 -7.80 -14.10 -12.49
CA VAL A 250 -8.05 -12.78 -11.85
C VAL A 250 -6.72 -12.11 -11.49
N ALA A 251 -5.80 -12.83 -10.85
CA ALA A 251 -4.48 -12.30 -10.50
C ALA A 251 -3.67 -11.89 -11.74
N HIS A 252 -3.74 -12.70 -12.81
CA HIS A 252 -3.12 -12.38 -14.10
C HIS A 252 -3.70 -11.07 -14.67
N THR A 253 -5.03 -10.97 -14.77
CA THR A 253 -5.70 -9.78 -15.31
C THR A 253 -5.37 -8.52 -14.51
N ILE A 254 -5.31 -8.61 -13.17
CA ILE A 254 -4.94 -7.47 -12.33
C ILE A 254 -3.49 -7.03 -12.61
N THR A 255 -2.56 -8.00 -12.71
CA THR A 255 -1.16 -7.72 -12.96
C THR A 255 -0.96 -7.11 -14.36
N GLU A 256 -1.60 -7.67 -15.38
CA GLU A 256 -1.58 -7.14 -16.74
C GLU A 256 -2.16 -5.71 -16.81
N THR A 257 -3.32 -5.48 -16.19
CA THR A 257 -3.96 -4.16 -16.15
C THR A 257 -3.07 -3.13 -15.44
N LEU A 258 -2.40 -3.51 -14.35
CA LEU A 258 -1.45 -2.66 -13.64
C LEU A 258 -0.38 -2.09 -14.59
N PHE A 259 0.27 -2.94 -15.38
CA PHE A 259 1.37 -2.52 -16.26
C PHE A 259 0.88 -1.86 -17.55
N ARG A 260 -0.19 -2.36 -18.15
CA ARG A 260 -0.80 -1.74 -19.33
C ARG A 260 -1.32 -0.33 -19.04
N ALA A 261 -1.81 -0.08 -17.84
CA ALA A 261 -2.34 1.21 -17.43
C ALA A 261 -1.33 2.09 -16.69
N ARG A 262 -0.06 1.68 -16.56
CA ARG A 262 0.94 2.33 -15.69
C ARG A 262 1.02 3.85 -15.82
N ASP A 263 0.94 4.39 -17.02
CA ASP A 263 1.03 5.83 -17.28
C ASP A 263 -0.22 6.58 -16.79
N ARG A 264 -1.38 5.92 -16.78
CA ARG A 264 -2.64 6.47 -16.28
C ARG A 264 -2.78 6.33 -14.75
N LEU A 265 -2.09 5.37 -14.16
CA LEU A 265 -2.16 5.13 -12.71
C LEU A 265 -1.49 6.24 -11.92
N GLN A 266 -0.56 6.99 -12.53
CA GLN A 266 0.14 8.09 -11.87
C GLN A 266 0.57 7.68 -10.44
N ALA A 267 1.28 6.55 -10.34
CA ALA A 267 1.85 6.13 -9.08
C ALA A 267 2.61 7.31 -8.47
N PRO A 268 2.65 7.47 -7.15
CA PRO A 268 3.33 8.59 -6.52
C PRO A 268 4.72 8.72 -7.12
N THR A 269 4.99 9.88 -7.69
CA THR A 269 6.26 10.17 -8.35
C THR A 269 7.34 10.33 -7.30
N ALA A 270 8.02 9.24 -7.04
CA ALA A 270 9.32 9.31 -6.43
C ALA A 270 10.35 9.33 -7.58
N PRO A 271 11.46 10.05 -7.48
CA PRO A 271 12.57 9.87 -8.40
C PRO A 271 12.94 8.37 -8.47
N GLY A 272 12.76 7.75 -9.66
CA GLY A 272 12.94 6.31 -9.85
C GLY A 272 11.68 5.43 -9.71
N GLY A 273 10.51 6.00 -9.41
CA GLY A 273 9.27 5.27 -9.15
C GLY A 273 8.42 4.95 -10.38
N ARG A 274 8.99 4.50 -11.48
CA ARG A 274 8.17 3.95 -12.56
C ARG A 274 7.77 2.52 -12.23
N LEU A 275 6.48 2.21 -12.44
CA LEU A 275 6.02 0.83 -12.53
C LEU A 275 6.73 0.19 -13.74
N ASP A 276 7.70 -0.67 -13.47
CA ASP A 276 8.49 -1.37 -14.47
C ASP A 276 8.46 -2.86 -14.13
N GLU A 277 8.07 -3.68 -15.09
CA GLU A 277 7.97 -5.13 -14.92
C GLU A 277 9.27 -5.76 -14.46
N ARG A 278 10.43 -5.22 -14.85
CA ARG A 278 11.76 -5.74 -14.48
C ARG A 278 12.03 -5.65 -12.98
N TYR A 279 11.52 -4.59 -12.35
CA TYR A 279 11.66 -4.39 -10.90
C TYR A 279 10.50 -5.00 -10.12
N ALA A 280 9.36 -5.23 -10.78
CA ALA A 280 8.13 -5.68 -10.15
C ALA A 280 8.20 -7.10 -9.58
N ILE A 281 9.07 -7.94 -10.13
CA ILE A 281 9.32 -9.31 -9.64
C ILE A 281 10.16 -9.34 -8.35
N GLY A 282 10.81 -8.24 -8.00
CA GLY A 282 11.70 -8.13 -6.83
C GLY A 282 10.94 -7.99 -5.52
N THR A 283 10.22 -9.02 -5.11
CA THR A 283 9.37 -9.03 -3.89
C THR A 283 10.05 -9.66 -2.66
N GLY A 284 11.36 -9.95 -2.76
CA GLY A 284 12.14 -10.53 -1.66
C GLY A 284 11.61 -11.91 -1.27
N VAL A 285 11.33 -12.12 0.01
CA VAL A 285 10.79 -13.39 0.53
C VAL A 285 9.28 -13.56 0.34
N VAL A 286 8.59 -12.50 -0.06
CA VAL A 286 7.14 -12.55 -0.32
C VAL A 286 6.92 -13.26 -1.66
N PRO A 287 6.23 -14.41 -1.70
CA PRO A 287 6.06 -15.16 -2.94
C PRO A 287 5.15 -14.41 -3.91
N LEU A 288 5.51 -14.43 -5.19
CA LEU A 288 4.61 -13.98 -6.25
C LEU A 288 3.43 -14.96 -6.39
N HIS A 289 2.24 -14.42 -6.66
CA HIS A 289 1.07 -15.22 -6.95
C HIS A 289 1.23 -15.95 -8.31
N PRO A 290 0.76 -17.22 -8.48
CA PRO A 290 0.89 -17.96 -9.74
C PRO A 290 0.37 -17.20 -10.96
N GLY A 291 -0.76 -16.50 -10.85
CA GLY A 291 -1.29 -15.67 -11.93
C GLY A 291 -0.37 -14.50 -12.32
N ALA A 292 0.30 -13.87 -11.35
CA ALA A 292 1.31 -12.85 -11.63
C ALA A 292 2.55 -13.46 -12.31
N ILE A 293 3.02 -14.63 -11.85
CA ILE A 293 4.13 -15.36 -12.49
C ILE A 293 3.78 -15.66 -13.95
N ARG A 294 2.55 -16.10 -14.23
CA ARG A 294 2.08 -16.33 -15.61
C ARG A 294 2.16 -15.08 -16.47
N TYR A 295 1.74 -13.92 -15.94
CA TYR A 295 1.90 -12.65 -16.65
C TYR A 295 3.37 -12.34 -16.94
N TYR A 296 4.25 -12.38 -15.94
CA TYR A 296 5.67 -12.06 -16.16
C TYR A 296 6.34 -13.01 -17.16
N ARG A 297 6.00 -14.30 -17.14
CA ARG A 297 6.48 -15.25 -18.15
C ARG A 297 6.00 -14.92 -19.57
N SER A 298 4.81 -14.37 -19.74
CA SER A 298 4.31 -13.97 -21.07
C SER A 298 5.02 -12.74 -21.63
N VAL A 299 5.60 -11.90 -20.77
CA VAL A 299 6.33 -10.69 -21.16
C VAL A 299 7.82 -10.98 -21.44
N TYR A 300 8.41 -11.91 -20.70
CA TYR A 300 9.87 -12.20 -20.75
C TYR A 300 10.24 -13.57 -21.30
N GLY A 301 9.29 -14.48 -21.44
CA GLY A 301 9.47 -15.81 -21.99
C GLY A 301 9.30 -15.83 -23.48
#